data_5050bee97beb63dae5ebb28c1cbcf357
#
_entry.id   5050bee97beb63dae5ebb28c1cbcf357
#
_cell.length_a   1.000
_cell.length_b   1.000
_cell.length_c   1.000
_cell.angle_alpha   90.00
_cell.angle_beta   90.00
_cell.angle_gamma   90.00
#
_symmetry.space_group_name_H-M   'P 1'
#
loop_
_entity.id
_entity.type
_entity.pdbx_description
1 polymer ?
#
loop_
_entity_poly.entity_id
_entity_poly.type
_entity_poly.pdbx_seq_one_letter_code
_entity_poly.pdbx_strand_id
1 'polypeptide(L)'
;MAQAKIIYTLTDEAPALATRSLLPIIQTFAKVCDVEVETRDISLAGRVLANFPENLSAEQKMGDALTELGELAKTPDANIIKLPNISASVPQLKATIAELQKKGYKVPDFPGDPETPEDEAIKARYSKVLGSAVNPVLREGNSDRRAPGAVKNYAKKNPHSMGAWSKDSKTHVVSMSEGDFVSNEKSVTVQKAGSAKIEWVGSNGETKTLKESVPLLAGEVIDSTAMSATKLRAFLESQITEAKEQGVLFSLHMKATMMKVSDPIIFGHAVKAFFKDVFKKHAAALEEAGANPNNGLGNVLASLENLPASKKKEIEADIQAAYEAGPDIAMVNSDKGITNLHVPSDVIIDASVPAMIRSSGQMWNKEGKLQDLSLIHI
;
A
#
# COMPACT_ATOMS: atom_id res chain seq x y z
N MET A 1 27.21 26.05 25.27
CA MET A 1 26.19 25.80 24.22
C MET A 1 26.00 24.30 24.16
N ALA A 2 24.77 23.81 24.04
CA ALA A 2 24.54 22.37 23.83
C ALA A 2 25.19 21.96 22.50
N GLN A 3 25.81 20.79 22.45
CA GLN A 3 26.41 20.26 21.24
C GLN A 3 25.33 20.09 20.18
N ALA A 4 25.56 20.57 18.97
CA ALA A 4 24.64 20.39 17.86
C ALA A 4 24.51 18.90 17.52
N LYS A 5 23.28 18.42 17.31
CA LYS A 5 23.03 17.01 16.99
C LYS A 5 22.06 16.83 15.84
N ILE A 6 22.22 15.71 15.16
CA ILE A 6 21.30 15.19 14.15
C ILE A 6 20.69 13.91 14.70
N ILE A 7 19.38 13.78 14.65
CA ILE A 7 18.70 12.51 14.91
C ILE A 7 18.49 11.80 13.57
N TYR A 8 19.10 10.63 13.42
CA TYR A 8 19.00 9.82 12.20
C TYR A 8 18.12 8.60 12.45
N THR A 9 17.09 8.41 11.63
CA THR A 9 16.16 7.30 11.82
C THR A 9 16.68 6.03 11.17
N LEU A 10 16.59 4.92 11.91
CA LEU A 10 16.76 3.57 11.38
C LEU A 10 15.39 2.96 11.11
N THR A 11 15.27 2.22 10.01
CA THR A 11 14.04 1.57 9.61
C THR A 11 14.31 0.20 8.99
N ASP A 12 13.26 -0.58 8.87
CA ASP A 12 13.12 -1.79 8.05
C ASP A 12 12.45 -1.45 6.71
N GLU A 13 11.93 -2.42 6.01
CA GLU A 13 11.28 -2.28 4.71
C GLU A 13 12.26 -1.84 3.58
N ALA A 14 11.72 -1.35 2.47
CA ALA A 14 12.50 -0.95 1.30
C ALA A 14 13.62 0.08 1.58
N PRO A 15 13.45 1.08 2.46
CA PRO A 15 14.52 2.04 2.73
C PRO A 15 15.63 1.54 3.67
N ALA A 16 15.53 0.34 4.25
CA ALA A 16 16.50 -0.14 5.24
C ALA A 16 17.95 -0.15 4.72
N LEU A 17 18.17 -0.61 3.49
CA LEU A 17 19.50 -0.64 2.89
C LEU A 17 20.04 0.77 2.65
N ALA A 18 19.22 1.66 2.11
CA ALA A 18 19.60 3.06 1.87
C ALA A 18 19.89 3.78 3.19
N THR A 19 19.08 3.54 4.23
CA THR A 19 19.29 4.08 5.58
C THR A 19 20.65 3.70 6.13
N ARG A 20 21.00 2.41 6.05
CA ARG A 20 22.29 1.89 6.58
C ARG A 20 23.49 2.34 5.77
N SER A 21 23.39 2.44 4.45
CA SER A 21 24.49 2.89 3.59
C SER A 21 24.74 4.38 3.69
N LEU A 22 23.72 5.20 3.93
CA LEU A 22 23.87 6.65 4.05
C LEU A 22 24.40 7.08 5.43
N LEU A 23 24.10 6.34 6.51
CA LEU A 23 24.46 6.70 7.88
C LEU A 23 25.97 7.00 8.06
N PRO A 24 26.92 6.14 7.63
CA PRO A 24 28.35 6.42 7.81
C PRO A 24 28.82 7.66 7.03
N ILE A 25 28.18 7.98 5.92
CA ILE A 25 28.46 9.20 5.15
C ILE A 25 28.05 10.42 5.97
N ILE A 26 26.83 10.44 6.49
CA ILE A 26 26.32 11.51 7.36
C ILE A 26 27.18 11.67 8.60
N GLN A 27 27.54 10.58 9.27
CA GLN A 27 28.41 10.61 10.45
C GLN A 27 29.77 11.23 10.14
N THR A 28 30.36 10.90 8.99
CA THR A 28 31.65 11.42 8.57
C THR A 28 31.62 12.92 8.36
N PHE A 29 30.59 13.43 7.66
CA PHE A 29 30.47 14.87 7.41
C PHE A 29 30.06 15.63 8.68
N ALA A 30 29.16 15.11 9.49
CA ALA A 30 28.73 15.73 10.74
C ALA A 30 29.90 15.90 11.73
N LYS A 31 30.76 14.89 11.82
CA LYS A 31 31.96 14.91 12.67
C LYS A 31 32.91 16.07 12.35
N VAL A 32 33.05 16.41 11.08
CA VAL A 32 33.94 17.55 10.67
C VAL A 32 33.40 18.89 11.17
N CYS A 33 32.08 18.97 11.37
CA CYS A 33 31.38 20.16 11.87
C CYS A 33 31.11 20.11 13.38
N ASP A 34 31.69 19.15 14.11
CA ASP A 34 31.42 18.90 15.53
C ASP A 34 29.95 18.71 15.85
N VAL A 35 29.24 18.01 14.95
CA VAL A 35 27.83 17.65 15.09
C VAL A 35 27.69 16.17 15.45
N GLU A 36 27.00 15.87 16.52
CA GLU A 36 26.70 14.49 16.94
C GLU A 36 25.58 13.89 16.08
N VAL A 37 25.67 12.59 15.75
CA VAL A 37 24.62 11.86 15.06
C VAL A 37 24.11 10.74 15.97
N GLU A 38 22.92 10.93 16.51
CA GLU A 38 22.20 9.92 17.29
C GLU A 38 21.22 9.16 16.38
N THR A 39 21.00 7.88 16.68
CA THR A 39 20.05 7.07 15.93
C THR A 39 18.75 6.81 16.70
N ARG A 40 17.63 6.73 15.99
CA ARG A 40 16.33 6.28 16.52
C ARG A 40 15.75 5.20 15.63
N ASP A 41 15.33 4.10 16.25
CA ASP A 41 14.71 2.99 15.53
C ASP A 41 13.21 3.23 15.36
N ILE A 42 12.77 3.42 14.14
CA ILE A 42 11.36 3.57 13.74
C ILE A 42 10.87 2.38 12.93
N SER A 43 11.60 1.26 12.96
CA SER A 43 11.21 0.01 12.31
C SER A 43 9.85 -0.50 12.81
N LEU A 44 9.21 -1.36 12.05
CA LEU A 44 7.95 -1.97 12.48
C LEU A 44 8.14 -2.77 13.78
N ALA A 45 9.25 -3.51 13.91
CA ALA A 45 9.61 -4.23 15.12
C ALA A 45 9.80 -3.28 16.31
N GLY A 46 10.57 -2.21 16.15
CA GLY A 46 10.79 -1.19 17.20
C GLY A 46 9.48 -0.57 17.67
N ARG A 47 8.59 -0.22 16.73
CA ARG A 47 7.26 0.35 17.05
C ARG A 47 6.36 -0.64 17.77
N VAL A 48 6.40 -1.93 17.41
CA VAL A 48 5.67 -2.97 18.13
C VAL A 48 6.18 -3.08 19.57
N LEU A 49 7.50 -3.20 19.77
CA LEU A 49 8.09 -3.33 21.11
C LEU A 49 7.80 -2.09 21.97
N ALA A 50 7.90 -0.89 21.43
CA ALA A 50 7.58 0.34 22.13
C ALA A 50 6.12 0.43 22.63
N ASN A 51 5.20 -0.26 21.95
CA ASN A 51 3.79 -0.29 22.34
C ASN A 51 3.44 -1.34 23.41
N PHE A 52 4.34 -2.27 23.76
CA PHE A 52 4.09 -3.32 24.74
C PHE A 52 5.21 -3.44 25.79
N PRO A 53 5.68 -2.34 26.41
CA PRO A 53 6.84 -2.37 27.31
C PRO A 53 6.62 -3.18 28.57
N GLU A 54 5.39 -3.39 29.02
CA GLU A 54 5.05 -4.20 30.19
C GLU A 54 5.28 -5.69 29.97
N ASN A 55 5.27 -6.15 28.73
CA ASN A 55 5.46 -7.54 28.36
C ASN A 55 6.94 -7.90 28.15
N LEU A 56 7.84 -6.92 28.28
CA LEU A 56 9.25 -7.03 27.92
C LEU A 56 10.16 -6.96 29.15
N SER A 57 11.29 -7.66 29.10
CA SER A 57 12.35 -7.50 30.09
C SER A 57 12.99 -6.09 29.99
N ALA A 58 13.74 -5.69 31.01
CA ALA A 58 14.38 -4.37 31.02
C ALA A 58 15.28 -4.15 29.80
N GLU A 59 15.99 -5.21 29.36
CA GLU A 59 16.91 -5.18 28.22
C GLU A 59 16.19 -5.18 26.87
N GLN A 60 14.94 -5.62 26.84
CA GLN A 60 14.11 -5.69 25.62
C GLN A 60 13.29 -4.43 25.37
N LYS A 61 13.15 -3.57 26.37
CA LYS A 61 12.34 -2.35 26.25
C LYS A 61 12.94 -1.38 25.28
N MET A 62 12.08 -0.82 24.44
CA MET A 62 12.42 0.25 23.49
C MET A 62 11.57 1.48 23.77
N GLY A 63 12.15 2.67 23.55
CA GLY A 63 11.40 3.93 23.59
C GLY A 63 10.52 4.12 22.37
N ASP A 64 9.47 4.92 22.52
CA ASP A 64 8.61 5.33 21.40
C ASP A 64 9.30 6.43 20.60
N ALA A 65 10.17 6.05 19.68
CA ALA A 65 10.95 6.95 18.86
C ALA A 65 10.06 7.87 17.98
N LEU A 66 8.90 7.41 17.49
CA LEU A 66 8.04 8.25 16.66
C LEU A 66 7.37 9.35 17.47
N THR A 67 6.94 9.07 18.70
CA THR A 67 6.41 10.09 19.61
C THR A 67 7.51 11.08 19.98
N GLU A 68 8.72 10.62 20.36
CA GLU A 68 9.86 11.49 20.64
C GLU A 68 10.18 12.44 19.47
N LEU A 69 10.26 11.88 18.23
CA LEU A 69 10.52 12.67 17.03
C LEU A 69 9.39 13.64 16.71
N GLY A 70 8.15 13.26 16.97
CA GLY A 70 6.97 14.11 16.77
C GLY A 70 6.99 15.33 17.70
N GLU A 71 7.42 15.17 18.96
CA GLU A 71 7.57 16.30 19.89
C GLU A 71 8.79 17.16 19.54
N LEU A 72 9.91 16.55 19.21
CA LEU A 72 11.10 17.26 18.79
C LEU A 72 10.84 18.12 17.53
N ALA A 73 10.08 17.61 16.57
CA ALA A 73 9.76 18.32 15.32
C ALA A 73 8.98 19.62 15.54
N LYS A 74 8.35 19.80 16.71
CA LYS A 74 7.65 21.04 17.09
C LYS A 74 8.59 22.13 17.60
N THR A 75 9.85 21.79 17.85
CA THR A 75 10.85 22.69 18.41
C THR A 75 11.74 23.31 17.31
N PRO A 76 12.34 24.50 17.56
CA PRO A 76 13.29 25.11 16.64
C PRO A 76 14.57 24.28 16.43
N ASP A 77 14.93 23.46 17.42
CA ASP A 77 16.16 22.68 17.45
C ASP A 77 16.06 21.33 16.72
N ALA A 78 14.91 21.04 16.12
CA ALA A 78 14.69 19.80 15.40
C ALA A 78 15.61 19.69 14.19
N ASN A 79 16.50 18.71 14.23
CA ASN A 79 17.40 18.37 13.12
C ASN A 79 17.34 16.85 12.91
N ILE A 80 16.39 16.42 12.10
CA ILE A 80 16.02 15.02 11.92
C ILE A 80 16.23 14.61 10.48
N ILE A 81 16.99 13.53 10.26
CA ILE A 81 17.09 12.87 8.95
C ILE A 81 16.27 11.59 9.00
N LYS A 82 15.15 11.58 8.29
CA LYS A 82 14.30 10.43 8.07
C LYS A 82 14.21 10.15 6.57
N LEU A 83 14.62 8.95 6.16
CA LEU A 83 14.42 8.49 4.79
C LEU A 83 12.95 8.11 4.56
N PRO A 84 12.55 7.69 3.33
CA PRO A 84 11.17 7.71 2.87
C PRO A 84 10.12 7.21 3.87
N ASN A 85 8.87 7.52 3.62
CA ASN A 85 7.76 7.08 4.44
C ASN A 85 7.76 5.56 4.58
N ILE A 86 7.59 5.10 5.82
CA ILE A 86 7.36 3.70 6.15
C ILE A 86 5.88 3.46 6.33
N SER A 87 5.41 2.29 5.92
CA SER A 87 4.03 1.87 6.13
C SER A 87 3.98 0.42 6.57
N ALA A 88 3.00 0.08 7.41
CA ALA A 88 2.79 -1.27 7.85
C ALA A 88 1.37 -1.73 7.56
N SER A 89 1.23 -2.85 6.87
CA SER A 89 -0.02 -3.56 6.65
C SER A 89 -0.27 -4.60 7.75
N VAL A 90 -1.51 -5.08 7.87
CA VAL A 90 -1.83 -6.15 8.82
C VAL A 90 -1.01 -7.43 8.58
N PRO A 91 -0.82 -7.92 7.34
CA PRO A 91 0.05 -9.07 7.09
C PRO A 91 1.49 -8.86 7.55
N GLN A 92 2.08 -7.69 7.27
CA GLN A 92 3.43 -7.34 7.73
C GLN A 92 3.49 -7.29 9.26
N LEU A 93 2.50 -6.69 9.91
CA LEU A 93 2.42 -6.66 11.37
C LEU A 93 2.38 -8.06 11.97
N LYS A 94 1.51 -8.96 11.46
CA LYS A 94 1.43 -10.35 11.92
C LYS A 94 2.74 -11.10 11.73
N ALA A 95 3.41 -10.92 10.60
CA ALA A 95 4.72 -11.53 10.34
C ALA A 95 5.78 -11.01 11.32
N THR A 96 5.80 -9.72 11.61
CA THR A 96 6.72 -9.11 12.58
C THR A 96 6.45 -9.61 14.01
N ILE A 97 5.19 -9.72 14.41
CA ILE A 97 4.81 -10.27 15.72
C ILE A 97 5.35 -11.72 15.86
N ALA A 98 5.08 -12.57 14.86
CA ALA A 98 5.55 -13.95 14.87
C ALA A 98 7.10 -14.05 14.92
N GLU A 99 7.81 -13.16 14.21
CA GLU A 99 9.27 -13.11 14.26
C GLU A 99 9.78 -12.67 15.64
N LEU A 100 9.17 -11.66 16.25
CA LEU A 100 9.51 -11.19 17.59
C LEU A 100 9.27 -12.27 18.64
N GLN A 101 8.13 -12.97 18.59
CA GLN A 101 7.80 -14.08 19.49
C GLN A 101 8.82 -15.22 19.36
N LYS A 102 9.18 -15.57 18.12
CA LYS A 102 10.24 -16.57 17.85
C LYS A 102 11.59 -16.17 18.44
N LYS A 103 11.89 -14.88 18.54
CA LYS A 103 13.09 -14.31 19.16
C LYS A 103 12.97 -14.16 20.69
N GLY A 104 11.86 -14.58 21.29
CA GLY A 104 11.66 -14.58 22.75
C GLY A 104 11.04 -13.31 23.32
N TYR A 105 10.52 -12.41 22.47
CA TYR A 105 9.76 -11.24 22.90
C TYR A 105 8.31 -11.64 23.19
N LYS A 106 7.80 -11.27 24.38
CA LYS A 106 6.44 -11.64 24.81
C LYS A 106 5.37 -10.64 24.35
N VAL A 107 5.40 -10.25 23.08
CA VAL A 107 4.35 -9.41 22.51
C VAL A 107 3.09 -10.24 22.25
N PRO A 108 1.87 -9.71 22.47
CA PRO A 108 0.62 -10.44 22.23
C PRO A 108 0.37 -10.65 20.75
N ASP A 109 -0.48 -11.61 20.41
CA ASP A 109 -0.99 -11.79 19.06
C ASP A 109 -1.86 -10.61 18.62
N PHE A 110 -1.93 -10.35 17.30
CA PHE A 110 -2.84 -9.38 16.76
C PHE A 110 -4.25 -9.96 16.68
N PRO A 111 -5.22 -9.48 17.49
CA PRO A 111 -6.60 -9.96 17.42
C PRO A 111 -7.31 -9.37 16.19
N GLY A 112 -7.50 -10.20 15.17
CA GLY A 112 -8.22 -9.80 13.95
C GLY A 112 -9.65 -9.37 14.26
N ASP A 113 -10.38 -10.27 14.91
CA ASP A 113 -11.74 -10.08 15.39
C ASP A 113 -11.73 -10.15 16.93
N PRO A 114 -11.69 -9.00 17.63
CA PRO A 114 -11.61 -8.98 19.09
C PRO A 114 -12.89 -9.51 19.70
N GLU A 115 -12.79 -10.45 20.64
CA GLU A 115 -13.92 -11.04 21.35
C GLU A 115 -14.03 -10.53 22.79
N THR A 116 -12.97 -9.96 23.32
CA THR A 116 -12.90 -9.47 24.69
C THR A 116 -12.46 -8.00 24.74
N PRO A 117 -12.76 -7.26 25.85
CA PRO A 117 -12.23 -5.91 26.05
C PRO A 117 -10.70 -5.85 26.05
N GLU A 118 -10.03 -6.93 26.44
CA GLU A 118 -8.57 -7.02 26.40
C GLU A 118 -8.09 -7.10 24.94
N ASP A 119 -8.75 -7.88 24.08
CA ASP A 119 -8.45 -7.95 22.65
C ASP A 119 -8.67 -6.59 21.97
N GLU A 120 -9.74 -5.89 22.33
CA GLU A 120 -10.00 -4.54 21.81
C GLU A 120 -8.87 -3.57 22.20
N ALA A 121 -8.39 -3.64 23.44
CA ALA A 121 -7.28 -2.81 23.91
C ALA A 121 -5.96 -3.15 23.16
N ILE A 122 -5.67 -4.43 22.94
CA ILE A 122 -4.52 -4.89 22.17
C ILE A 122 -4.63 -4.42 20.72
N LYS A 123 -5.79 -4.59 20.10
CA LYS A 123 -6.04 -4.12 18.71
C LYS A 123 -5.86 -2.61 18.57
N ALA A 124 -6.37 -1.84 19.53
CA ALA A 124 -6.22 -0.38 19.55
C ALA A 124 -4.75 0.05 19.64
N ARG A 125 -3.93 -0.68 20.40
CA ARG A 125 -2.47 -0.43 20.50
C ARG A 125 -1.77 -0.77 19.19
N TYR A 126 -2.04 -1.91 18.58
CA TYR A 126 -1.50 -2.26 17.27
C TYR A 126 -1.97 -1.31 16.16
N SER A 127 -3.16 -0.74 16.27
CA SER A 127 -3.66 0.24 15.30
C SER A 127 -2.79 1.50 15.23
N LYS A 128 -2.07 1.85 16.31
CA LYS A 128 -1.10 2.95 16.32
C LYS A 128 0.16 2.63 15.51
N VAL A 129 0.48 1.35 15.37
CA VAL A 129 1.64 0.88 14.62
C VAL A 129 1.34 0.72 13.11
N LEU A 130 0.07 0.46 12.79
CA LEU A 130 -0.41 0.36 11.41
C LEU A 130 -0.45 1.76 10.76
N GLY A 131 -0.39 1.78 9.43
CA GLY A 131 -0.44 3.03 8.70
C GLY A 131 0.93 3.52 8.29
N SER A 132 0.96 4.69 7.68
CA SER A 132 2.19 5.35 7.27
C SER A 132 2.72 6.23 8.39
N ALA A 133 4.00 6.10 8.72
CA ALA A 133 4.70 7.09 9.52
C ALA A 133 5.09 8.25 8.59
N VAL A 134 4.36 9.35 8.70
CA VAL A 134 4.63 10.57 7.94
C VAL A 134 5.97 11.16 8.40
N ASN A 135 6.67 11.80 7.47
CA ASN A 135 7.93 12.47 7.79
C ASN A 135 7.69 13.64 8.77
N PRO A 136 8.20 13.59 10.00
CA PRO A 136 7.91 14.58 11.03
C PRO A 136 8.55 15.95 10.77
N VAL A 137 9.42 16.08 9.78
CA VAL A 137 10.28 17.26 9.56
C VAL A 137 9.78 18.19 8.46
N LEU A 138 8.59 17.96 7.92
CA LEU A 138 8.07 18.78 6.83
C LEU A 138 7.60 20.16 7.34
N ARG A 139 8.55 21.03 7.65
CA ARG A 139 8.23 22.43 7.97
C ARG A 139 7.90 23.25 6.73
N GLU A 140 8.47 22.89 5.58
CA GLU A 140 8.45 23.70 4.37
C GLU A 140 7.98 22.94 3.14
N GLY A 141 7.21 21.91 3.33
CA GLY A 141 6.68 21.08 2.27
C GLY A 141 7.63 19.99 1.81
N ASN A 142 7.22 19.27 0.80
CA ASN A 142 7.87 18.07 0.34
C ASN A 142 9.20 18.41 -0.34
N SER A 143 10.28 17.73 0.07
CA SER A 143 11.60 17.85 -0.55
C SER A 143 11.63 17.56 -2.05
N ASP A 144 10.67 16.77 -2.55
CA ASP A 144 10.52 16.44 -3.98
C ASP A 144 10.34 17.67 -4.87
N ARG A 145 9.86 18.77 -4.32
CA ARG A 145 9.66 20.04 -5.05
C ARG A 145 10.87 20.94 -5.07
N ARG A 146 11.91 20.59 -4.32
CA ARG A 146 13.07 21.46 -4.05
C ARG A 146 14.39 20.81 -4.44
N ALA A 147 14.42 20.12 -5.57
CA ALA A 147 15.69 19.58 -6.05
C ALA A 147 16.76 20.69 -6.12
N PRO A 148 17.96 20.50 -5.55
CA PRO A 148 19.03 21.47 -5.60
C PRO A 148 19.35 21.90 -7.03
N GLY A 149 19.79 23.16 -7.20
CA GLY A 149 20.12 23.70 -8.53
C GLY A 149 21.15 22.84 -9.27
N ALA A 150 22.13 22.27 -8.56
CA ALA A 150 23.10 21.36 -9.14
C ALA A 150 22.46 20.10 -9.75
N VAL A 151 21.50 19.50 -9.05
CA VAL A 151 20.74 18.32 -9.54
C VAL A 151 19.90 18.67 -10.75
N LYS A 152 19.22 19.82 -10.74
CA LYS A 152 18.46 20.31 -11.89
C LYS A 152 19.35 20.56 -13.11
N ASN A 153 20.51 21.16 -12.90
CA ASN A 153 21.46 21.42 -13.97
C ASN A 153 22.06 20.13 -14.53
N TYR A 154 22.36 19.15 -13.67
CA TYR A 154 22.77 17.81 -14.11
C TYR A 154 21.70 17.14 -14.97
N ALA A 155 20.45 17.09 -14.51
CA ALA A 155 19.36 16.49 -15.26
C ALA A 155 19.10 17.17 -16.62
N LYS A 156 19.26 18.49 -16.71
CA LYS A 156 19.16 19.22 -17.99
C LYS A 156 20.27 18.83 -18.97
N LYS A 157 21.49 18.61 -18.46
CA LYS A 157 22.66 18.22 -19.28
C LYS A 157 22.66 16.74 -19.64
N ASN A 158 22.02 15.92 -18.82
CA ASN A 158 21.96 14.46 -18.93
C ASN A 158 20.50 13.98 -18.89
N PRO A 159 19.67 14.35 -19.87
CA PRO A 159 18.29 13.92 -19.89
C PRO A 159 18.23 12.40 -20.05
N HIS A 160 17.35 11.76 -19.26
CA HIS A 160 17.09 10.33 -19.43
C HIS A 160 16.17 10.11 -20.62
N SER A 161 16.32 8.96 -21.27
CA SER A 161 15.42 8.55 -22.36
C SER A 161 14.03 8.21 -21.79
N MET A 162 12.99 8.70 -22.47
CA MET A 162 11.59 8.37 -22.17
C MET A 162 10.99 7.37 -23.17
N GLY A 163 11.79 6.85 -24.09
CA GLY A 163 11.31 6.07 -25.22
C GLY A 163 10.59 6.94 -26.28
N ALA A 164 10.40 6.40 -27.46
CA ALA A 164 9.66 7.05 -28.51
C ALA A 164 8.16 6.78 -28.34
N TRP A 165 7.34 7.81 -28.40
CA TRP A 165 5.88 7.66 -28.45
C TRP A 165 5.41 7.60 -29.90
N SER A 166 4.64 6.57 -30.23
CA SER A 166 4.02 6.42 -31.56
C SER A 166 2.57 6.90 -31.54
N LYS A 167 2.16 7.63 -32.58
CA LYS A 167 0.74 7.96 -32.78
C LYS A 167 -0.13 6.73 -33.07
N ASP A 168 0.50 5.62 -33.45
CA ASP A 168 -0.19 4.36 -33.75
C ASP A 168 -0.27 3.43 -32.52
N SER A 169 0.22 3.91 -31.36
CA SER A 169 0.08 3.17 -30.10
C SER A 169 -1.39 2.98 -29.74
N LYS A 170 -1.74 1.76 -29.36
CA LYS A 170 -3.05 1.41 -28.81
C LYS A 170 -3.11 1.58 -27.29
N THR A 171 -2.00 1.94 -26.65
CA THR A 171 -1.98 2.16 -25.20
C THR A 171 -2.89 3.27 -24.79
N HIS A 172 -3.74 3.01 -23.84
CA HIS A 172 -4.71 3.97 -23.32
C HIS A 172 -4.96 3.73 -21.82
N VAL A 173 -5.53 4.74 -21.18
CA VAL A 173 -5.95 4.67 -19.76
C VAL A 173 -7.46 4.61 -19.72
N VAL A 174 -7.99 3.71 -18.90
CA VAL A 174 -9.43 3.59 -18.66
C VAL A 174 -9.73 3.74 -17.16
N SER A 175 -10.85 4.38 -16.86
CA SER A 175 -11.35 4.59 -15.52
C SER A 175 -12.86 4.46 -15.50
N MET A 176 -13.44 4.24 -14.32
CA MET A 176 -14.89 4.24 -14.16
C MET A 176 -15.43 5.65 -14.42
N SER A 177 -16.60 5.74 -15.05
CA SER A 177 -17.32 6.99 -15.28
C SER A 177 -18.42 7.26 -14.25
N GLU A 178 -18.79 6.26 -13.47
CA GLU A 178 -19.82 6.33 -12.42
C GLU A 178 -19.62 5.26 -11.36
N GLY A 179 -20.11 5.56 -10.15
CA GLY A 179 -20.08 4.61 -9.04
C GLY A 179 -18.71 4.38 -8.41
N ASP A 180 -17.74 5.17 -8.77
CA ASP A 180 -16.41 5.26 -8.19
C ASP A 180 -16.31 6.39 -7.15
N PHE A 181 -15.16 6.50 -6.49
CA PHE A 181 -14.96 7.51 -5.46
C PHE A 181 -15.07 8.94 -5.98
N VAL A 182 -14.64 9.21 -7.21
CA VAL A 182 -14.67 10.56 -7.81
C VAL A 182 -16.11 10.95 -8.15
N SER A 183 -16.84 10.08 -8.83
CA SER A 183 -18.22 10.38 -9.26
C SER A 183 -19.23 10.45 -8.10
N ASN A 184 -18.94 9.77 -6.99
CA ASN A 184 -19.80 9.74 -5.81
C ASN A 184 -19.38 10.70 -4.70
N GLU A 185 -18.27 11.43 -4.89
CA GLU A 185 -17.76 12.37 -3.87
C GLU A 185 -18.76 13.49 -3.60
N LYS A 186 -18.97 13.76 -2.32
CA LYS A 186 -19.79 14.87 -1.81
C LYS A 186 -19.03 15.61 -0.74
N SER A 187 -18.84 16.90 -0.93
CA SER A 187 -18.08 17.75 -0.04
C SER A 187 -18.91 18.95 0.41
N VAL A 188 -18.79 19.31 1.67
CA VAL A 188 -19.46 20.46 2.28
C VAL A 188 -18.48 21.24 3.15
N THR A 189 -18.41 22.55 2.93
CA THR A 189 -17.73 23.46 3.87
C THR A 189 -18.69 23.84 4.98
N VAL A 190 -18.32 23.52 6.22
CA VAL A 190 -19.11 23.77 7.43
C VAL A 190 -19.13 25.27 7.73
N GLN A 191 -20.31 25.90 7.68
CA GLN A 191 -20.44 27.35 7.87
C GLN A 191 -20.36 27.77 9.34
N LYS A 192 -20.81 26.91 10.27
CA LYS A 192 -20.82 27.16 11.72
C LYS A 192 -20.37 25.91 12.44
N ALA A 193 -19.61 26.07 13.52
CA ALA A 193 -19.22 24.95 14.38
C ALA A 193 -20.46 24.18 14.87
N GLY A 194 -20.33 22.84 14.90
CA GLY A 194 -21.43 21.96 15.28
C GLY A 194 -20.97 20.51 15.39
N SER A 195 -21.86 19.57 15.10
CA SER A 195 -21.49 18.16 14.98
C SER A 195 -22.30 17.46 13.88
N ALA A 196 -21.70 16.43 13.29
CA ALA A 196 -22.37 15.48 12.41
C ALA A 196 -22.60 14.16 13.13
N LYS A 197 -23.60 13.39 12.67
CA LYS A 197 -23.86 12.01 13.06
C LYS A 197 -23.69 11.11 11.84
N ILE A 198 -23.15 9.91 12.03
CA ILE A 198 -23.04 8.92 10.96
C ILE A 198 -24.08 7.83 11.21
N GLU A 199 -24.98 7.65 10.26
CA GLU A 199 -26.04 6.65 10.31
C GLU A 199 -26.00 5.75 9.07
N TRP A 200 -26.23 4.46 9.30
CA TRP A 200 -26.55 3.52 8.24
C TRP A 200 -28.07 3.38 8.15
N VAL A 201 -28.59 3.44 6.93
CA VAL A 201 -30.03 3.26 6.68
C VAL A 201 -30.20 2.08 5.74
N GLY A 202 -30.85 1.03 6.23
CA GLY A 202 -31.13 -0.17 5.47
C GLY A 202 -32.24 0.05 4.43
N SER A 203 -32.33 -0.86 3.44
CA SER A 203 -33.37 -0.83 2.40
C SER A 203 -34.80 -1.01 2.96
N ASN A 204 -34.92 -1.58 4.15
CA ASN A 204 -36.18 -1.73 4.89
C ASN A 204 -36.53 -0.51 5.77
N GLY A 205 -35.73 0.58 5.71
CA GLY A 205 -35.90 1.77 6.55
C GLY A 205 -35.32 1.66 7.95
N GLU A 206 -34.72 0.54 8.31
CA GLU A 206 -33.99 0.40 9.57
C GLU A 206 -32.82 1.36 9.64
N THR A 207 -32.67 2.09 10.73
CA THR A 207 -31.58 3.02 10.95
C THR A 207 -30.68 2.54 12.09
N LYS A 208 -29.38 2.47 11.83
CA LYS A 208 -28.35 2.16 12.83
C LYS A 208 -27.36 3.30 12.92
N THR A 209 -27.23 3.91 14.09
CA THR A 209 -26.19 4.92 14.33
C THR A 209 -24.83 4.23 14.42
N LEU A 210 -23.92 4.61 13.54
CA LEU A 210 -22.53 4.15 13.52
C LEU A 210 -21.62 5.02 14.35
N LYS A 211 -21.91 6.34 14.40
CA LYS A 211 -21.21 7.30 15.23
C LYS A 211 -22.16 8.42 15.64
N GLU A 212 -22.33 8.61 16.94
CA GLU A 212 -23.28 9.58 17.49
C GLU A 212 -22.87 11.03 17.23
N SER A 213 -21.60 11.33 17.30
CA SER A 213 -21.13 12.71 17.16
C SER A 213 -19.71 12.75 16.56
N VAL A 214 -19.56 13.60 15.56
CA VAL A 214 -18.27 14.04 15.01
C VAL A 214 -18.24 15.55 15.14
N PRO A 215 -17.45 16.12 16.07
CA PRO A 215 -17.38 17.57 16.24
C PRO A 215 -16.77 18.23 14.98
N LEU A 216 -17.31 19.38 14.62
CA LEU A 216 -16.95 20.11 13.39
C LEU A 216 -16.69 21.57 13.72
N LEU A 217 -15.66 22.14 13.13
CA LEU A 217 -15.30 23.54 13.24
C LEU A 217 -15.91 24.39 12.11
N ALA A 218 -16.12 25.67 12.33
CA ALA A 218 -16.46 26.59 11.26
C ALA A 218 -15.32 26.68 10.24
N GLY A 219 -15.64 26.58 8.96
CA GLY A 219 -14.65 26.54 7.88
C GLY A 219 -14.06 25.14 7.59
N GLU A 220 -14.38 24.14 8.40
CA GLU A 220 -13.95 22.77 8.16
C GLU A 220 -14.66 22.16 6.94
N VAL A 221 -13.96 21.30 6.20
CA VAL A 221 -14.54 20.56 5.08
C VAL A 221 -14.88 19.15 5.52
N ILE A 222 -16.15 18.78 5.37
CA ILE A 222 -16.58 17.38 5.43
C ILE A 222 -16.65 16.83 4.02
N ASP A 223 -16.06 15.66 3.85
CA ASP A 223 -16.06 14.92 2.60
C ASP A 223 -16.54 13.48 2.81
N SER A 224 -17.30 12.96 1.88
CA SER A 224 -17.68 11.56 1.87
C SER A 224 -17.80 11.04 0.43
N THR A 225 -17.43 9.79 0.25
CA THR A 225 -17.57 9.09 -1.02
C THR A 225 -17.81 7.60 -0.80
N ALA A 226 -18.21 6.90 -1.86
CA ALA A 226 -18.41 5.46 -1.84
C ALA A 226 -18.13 4.87 -3.22
N MET A 227 -17.61 3.64 -3.25
CA MET A 227 -17.48 2.86 -4.46
C MET A 227 -18.51 1.75 -4.52
N SER A 228 -19.21 1.63 -5.65
CA SER A 228 -20.13 0.54 -5.91
C SER A 228 -19.38 -0.71 -6.37
N ALA A 229 -19.31 -1.73 -5.52
CA ALA A 229 -18.68 -3.01 -5.88
C ALA A 229 -19.36 -3.69 -7.09
N THR A 230 -20.65 -3.47 -7.29
CA THR A 230 -21.39 -4.01 -8.45
C THR A 230 -20.95 -3.31 -9.74
N LYS A 231 -20.88 -1.97 -9.75
CA LYS A 231 -20.40 -1.20 -10.91
C LYS A 231 -18.92 -1.46 -11.19
N LEU A 232 -18.11 -1.55 -10.14
CA LEU A 232 -16.69 -1.90 -10.26
C LEU A 232 -16.50 -3.26 -10.95
N ARG A 233 -17.22 -4.29 -10.55
CA ARG A 233 -17.13 -5.62 -11.19
C ARG A 233 -17.56 -5.59 -12.65
N ALA A 234 -18.66 -4.92 -12.96
CA ALA A 234 -19.13 -4.76 -14.33
C ALA A 234 -18.12 -4.02 -15.20
N PHE A 235 -17.52 -2.94 -14.67
CA PHE A 235 -16.44 -2.21 -15.34
C PHE A 235 -15.24 -3.11 -15.60
N LEU A 236 -14.74 -3.84 -14.61
CA LEU A 236 -13.60 -4.73 -14.78
C LEU A 236 -13.86 -5.83 -15.82
N GLU A 237 -15.04 -6.46 -15.81
CA GLU A 237 -15.43 -7.47 -16.80
C GLU A 237 -15.49 -6.89 -18.22
N SER A 238 -15.99 -5.67 -18.39
CA SER A 238 -16.00 -5.00 -19.68
C SER A 238 -14.59 -4.69 -20.18
N GLN A 239 -13.71 -4.22 -19.29
CA GLN A 239 -12.32 -3.88 -19.64
C GLN A 239 -11.47 -5.12 -19.97
N ILE A 240 -11.71 -6.26 -19.31
CA ILE A 240 -11.09 -7.54 -19.67
C ILE A 240 -11.50 -7.95 -21.10
N THR A 241 -12.78 -7.82 -21.44
CA THR A 241 -13.29 -8.14 -22.78
C THR A 241 -12.69 -7.20 -23.83
N GLU A 242 -12.70 -5.89 -23.56
CA GLU A 242 -12.19 -4.89 -24.49
C GLU A 242 -10.68 -5.02 -24.72
N ALA A 243 -9.88 -5.28 -23.69
CA ALA A 243 -8.45 -5.51 -23.83
C ALA A 243 -8.17 -6.72 -24.73
N LYS A 244 -8.95 -7.79 -24.63
CA LYS A 244 -8.86 -8.96 -25.50
C LYS A 244 -9.20 -8.63 -26.95
N GLU A 245 -10.30 -7.93 -27.19
CA GLU A 245 -10.75 -7.55 -28.54
C GLU A 245 -9.76 -6.63 -29.24
N GLN A 246 -9.13 -5.71 -28.50
CA GLN A 246 -8.13 -4.80 -29.02
C GLN A 246 -6.75 -5.44 -29.19
N GLY A 247 -6.50 -6.59 -28.57
CA GLY A 247 -5.20 -7.29 -28.58
C GLY A 247 -4.13 -6.51 -27.80
N VAL A 248 -4.52 -5.88 -26.68
CA VAL A 248 -3.62 -5.14 -25.77
C VAL A 248 -3.54 -5.84 -24.42
N LEU A 249 -2.49 -5.57 -23.65
CA LEU A 249 -2.35 -6.11 -22.30
C LEU A 249 -3.40 -5.52 -21.36
N PHE A 250 -4.02 -6.35 -20.53
CA PHE A 250 -4.73 -5.89 -19.36
C PHE A 250 -3.72 -5.54 -18.25
N SER A 251 -3.73 -4.32 -17.75
CA SER A 251 -2.75 -3.86 -16.78
C SER A 251 -3.41 -2.99 -15.70
N LEU A 252 -3.51 -3.53 -14.48
CA LEU A 252 -4.07 -2.84 -13.33
C LEU A 252 -2.98 -2.06 -12.60
N HIS A 253 -3.22 -0.76 -12.36
CA HIS A 253 -2.30 0.12 -11.65
C HIS A 253 -3.02 0.84 -10.50
N MET A 254 -2.54 0.67 -9.28
CA MET A 254 -3.17 1.16 -8.06
C MET A 254 -2.15 1.64 -7.04
N LYS A 255 -2.61 2.29 -5.98
CA LYS A 255 -1.81 2.64 -4.80
C LYS A 255 -2.03 1.66 -3.63
N ALA A 256 -2.22 0.38 -3.92
CA ALA A 256 -2.69 -0.65 -2.98
C ALA A 256 -1.84 -0.86 -1.71
N THR A 257 -0.58 -0.43 -1.71
CA THR A 257 0.30 -0.57 -0.54
C THR A 257 0.02 0.43 0.56
N MET A 258 -0.46 1.62 0.23
CA MET A 258 -0.73 2.70 1.20
C MET A 258 -2.22 2.80 1.54
N MET A 259 -3.11 2.52 0.60
CA MET A 259 -4.56 2.51 0.79
C MET A 259 -4.99 1.16 1.32
N LYS A 260 -5.07 1.03 2.64
CA LYS A 260 -5.14 -0.25 3.33
C LYS A 260 -6.52 -0.86 3.44
N VAL A 261 -7.55 -0.10 3.16
CA VAL A 261 -8.95 -0.56 3.26
C VAL A 261 -9.52 -0.80 1.87
N SER A 262 -9.64 0.25 1.05
CA SER A 262 -10.31 0.18 -0.25
C SER A 262 -9.47 -0.52 -1.31
N ASP A 263 -8.19 -0.18 -1.46
CA ASP A 263 -7.41 -0.61 -2.61
C ASP A 263 -7.12 -2.12 -2.64
N PRO A 264 -6.80 -2.81 -1.54
CA PRO A 264 -6.70 -4.27 -1.54
C PRO A 264 -8.03 -4.96 -1.91
N ILE A 265 -9.17 -4.40 -1.49
CA ILE A 265 -10.50 -4.93 -1.82
C ILE A 265 -10.78 -4.74 -3.32
N ILE A 266 -10.47 -3.57 -3.88
CA ILE A 266 -10.59 -3.29 -5.31
C ILE A 266 -9.69 -4.22 -6.12
N PHE A 267 -8.44 -4.42 -5.68
CA PHE A 267 -7.52 -5.36 -6.30
C PHE A 267 -8.08 -6.79 -6.30
N GLY A 268 -8.64 -7.24 -5.18
CA GLY A 268 -9.30 -8.53 -5.07
C GLY A 268 -10.50 -8.67 -6.02
N HIS A 269 -11.25 -7.59 -6.27
CA HIS A 269 -12.30 -7.59 -7.29
C HIS A 269 -11.74 -7.78 -8.70
N ALA A 270 -10.59 -7.19 -9.03
CA ALA A 270 -9.95 -7.39 -10.33
C ALA A 270 -9.46 -8.83 -10.51
N VAL A 271 -8.83 -9.43 -9.48
CA VAL A 271 -8.45 -10.85 -9.50
C VAL A 271 -9.68 -11.74 -9.70
N LYS A 272 -10.76 -11.49 -8.94
CA LYS A 272 -12.01 -12.28 -9.09
C LYS A 272 -12.69 -12.08 -10.44
N ALA A 273 -12.63 -10.89 -11.03
CA ALA A 273 -13.21 -10.62 -12.35
C ALA A 273 -12.45 -11.37 -13.45
N PHE A 274 -11.11 -11.36 -13.40
CA PHE A 274 -10.29 -12.06 -14.40
C PHE A 274 -10.45 -13.58 -14.31
N PHE A 275 -10.48 -14.15 -13.10
CA PHE A 275 -10.62 -15.58 -12.84
C PHE A 275 -12.03 -15.97 -12.39
N LYS A 276 -13.07 -15.31 -12.91
CA LYS A 276 -14.42 -15.42 -12.35
C LYS A 276 -14.98 -16.84 -12.36
N ASP A 277 -14.71 -17.61 -13.39
CA ASP A 277 -15.19 -18.99 -13.49
C ASP A 277 -14.47 -19.93 -12.51
N VAL A 278 -13.18 -19.68 -12.23
CA VAL A 278 -12.42 -20.39 -11.20
C VAL A 278 -13.02 -20.11 -9.82
N PHE A 279 -13.24 -18.85 -9.47
CA PHE A 279 -13.84 -18.49 -8.18
C PHE A 279 -15.26 -18.99 -8.02
N LYS A 280 -16.04 -19.06 -9.12
CA LYS A 280 -17.39 -19.61 -9.12
C LYS A 280 -17.38 -21.13 -8.95
N LYS A 281 -16.58 -21.84 -9.73
CA LYS A 281 -16.52 -23.32 -9.74
C LYS A 281 -15.92 -23.88 -8.43
N HIS A 282 -14.91 -23.19 -7.88
CA HIS A 282 -14.14 -23.70 -6.75
C HIS A 282 -14.35 -22.90 -5.46
N ALA A 283 -15.46 -22.17 -5.31
CA ALA A 283 -15.71 -21.27 -4.18
C ALA A 283 -15.44 -21.92 -2.81
N ALA A 284 -16.05 -23.08 -2.56
CA ALA A 284 -15.90 -23.80 -1.28
C ALA A 284 -14.46 -24.27 -1.02
N ALA A 285 -13.77 -24.78 -2.04
CA ALA A 285 -12.39 -25.24 -1.89
C ALA A 285 -11.42 -24.06 -1.66
N LEU A 286 -11.64 -22.93 -2.32
CA LEU A 286 -10.82 -21.73 -2.13
C LEU A 286 -11.04 -21.10 -0.74
N GLU A 287 -12.27 -21.16 -0.23
CA GLU A 287 -12.59 -20.75 1.14
C GLU A 287 -11.94 -21.68 2.18
N GLU A 288 -12.06 -22.99 2.00
CA GLU A 288 -11.38 -24.00 2.83
C GLU A 288 -9.85 -23.80 2.84
N ALA A 289 -9.26 -23.49 1.69
CA ALA A 289 -7.84 -23.20 1.55
C ALA A 289 -7.39 -21.90 2.23
N GLY A 290 -8.31 -21.02 2.59
CA GLY A 290 -8.02 -19.69 3.12
C GLY A 290 -7.51 -18.71 2.05
N ALA A 291 -7.92 -18.89 0.79
CA ALA A 291 -7.54 -18.03 -0.32
C ALA A 291 -8.09 -16.62 -0.17
N ASN A 292 -7.20 -15.62 -0.20
CA ASN A 292 -7.60 -14.22 -0.11
C ASN A 292 -7.15 -13.44 -1.36
N PRO A 293 -8.03 -13.22 -2.35
CA PRO A 293 -7.70 -12.51 -3.56
C PRO A 293 -7.34 -11.03 -3.33
N ASN A 294 -7.68 -10.44 -2.18
CA ASN A 294 -7.25 -9.08 -1.84
C ASN A 294 -5.74 -8.98 -1.62
N ASN A 295 -5.07 -10.11 -1.39
CA ASN A 295 -3.61 -10.21 -1.35
C ASN A 295 -3.02 -10.63 -2.71
N GLY A 296 -3.82 -10.67 -3.75
CA GLY A 296 -3.42 -11.02 -5.11
C GLY A 296 -3.53 -12.51 -5.43
N LEU A 297 -3.34 -12.82 -6.72
CA LEU A 297 -3.35 -14.20 -7.22
C LEU A 297 -2.25 -15.05 -6.57
N GLY A 298 -1.08 -14.45 -6.26
CA GLY A 298 0.01 -15.16 -5.58
C GLY A 298 -0.42 -15.76 -4.25
N ASN A 299 -1.26 -15.05 -3.47
CA ASN A 299 -1.83 -15.60 -2.24
C ASN A 299 -2.81 -16.73 -2.53
N VAL A 300 -3.65 -16.59 -3.55
CA VAL A 300 -4.58 -17.65 -3.98
C VAL A 300 -3.80 -18.91 -4.34
N LEU A 301 -2.77 -18.80 -5.18
CA LEU A 301 -1.92 -19.93 -5.58
C LEU A 301 -1.22 -20.58 -4.37
N ALA A 302 -0.64 -19.79 -3.48
CA ALA A 302 0.01 -20.29 -2.27
C ALA A 302 -0.97 -21.04 -1.35
N SER A 303 -2.23 -20.58 -1.24
CA SER A 303 -3.23 -21.23 -0.41
C SER A 303 -3.66 -22.61 -0.92
N LEU A 304 -3.49 -22.89 -2.23
CA LEU A 304 -3.82 -24.19 -2.82
C LEU A 304 -2.97 -25.34 -2.24
N GLU A 305 -1.83 -25.02 -1.60
CA GLU A 305 -1.01 -26.03 -0.89
C GLU A 305 -1.76 -26.66 0.30
N ASN A 306 -2.79 -26.00 0.81
CA ASN A 306 -3.64 -26.51 1.89
C ASN A 306 -4.67 -27.53 1.41
N LEU A 307 -4.79 -27.74 0.09
CA LEU A 307 -5.77 -28.66 -0.51
C LEU A 307 -5.14 -30.00 -0.92
N PRO A 308 -5.97 -31.05 -1.07
CA PRO A 308 -5.50 -32.30 -1.68
C PRO A 308 -4.92 -32.06 -3.09
N ALA A 309 -3.82 -32.77 -3.41
CA ALA A 309 -3.08 -32.56 -4.64
C ALA A 309 -3.92 -32.67 -5.92
N SER A 310 -4.93 -33.55 -5.94
CA SER A 310 -5.87 -33.64 -7.08
C SER A 310 -6.70 -32.39 -7.25
N LYS A 311 -7.19 -31.80 -6.14
CA LYS A 311 -8.02 -30.58 -6.17
C LYS A 311 -7.19 -29.36 -6.52
N LYS A 312 -5.99 -29.24 -5.95
CA LYS A 312 -5.02 -28.22 -6.35
C LYS A 312 -4.78 -28.25 -7.87
N LYS A 313 -4.45 -29.42 -8.45
CA LYS A 313 -4.20 -29.58 -9.87
C LYS A 313 -5.41 -29.20 -10.74
N GLU A 314 -6.62 -29.52 -10.29
CA GLU A 314 -7.84 -29.10 -10.99
C GLU A 314 -7.98 -27.59 -11.05
N ILE A 315 -7.76 -26.90 -9.91
CA ILE A 315 -7.86 -25.43 -9.82
C ILE A 315 -6.77 -24.77 -10.66
N GLU A 316 -5.54 -25.27 -10.60
CA GLU A 316 -4.43 -24.76 -11.42
C GLU A 316 -4.71 -24.89 -12.94
N ALA A 317 -5.33 -26.00 -13.35
CA ALA A 317 -5.73 -26.17 -14.76
C ALA A 317 -6.82 -25.16 -15.17
N ASP A 318 -7.79 -24.88 -14.31
CA ASP A 318 -8.83 -23.89 -14.60
C ASP A 318 -8.27 -22.44 -14.59
N ILE A 319 -7.27 -22.14 -13.73
CA ILE A 319 -6.55 -20.87 -13.76
C ILE A 319 -5.81 -20.72 -15.11
N GLN A 320 -5.14 -21.76 -15.56
CA GLN A 320 -4.46 -21.76 -16.87
C GLN A 320 -5.46 -21.55 -18.01
N ALA A 321 -6.60 -22.22 -17.97
CA ALA A 321 -7.66 -22.02 -18.95
C ALA A 321 -8.21 -20.57 -18.95
N ALA A 322 -8.29 -19.93 -17.78
CA ALA A 322 -8.69 -18.53 -17.68
C ALA A 322 -7.66 -17.57 -18.32
N TYR A 323 -6.36 -17.84 -18.18
CA TYR A 323 -5.32 -17.09 -18.89
C TYR A 323 -5.44 -17.24 -20.43
N GLU A 324 -5.74 -18.45 -20.92
CA GLU A 324 -5.91 -18.70 -22.37
C GLU A 324 -7.19 -18.05 -22.91
N ALA A 325 -8.23 -18.02 -22.09
CA ALA A 325 -9.51 -17.42 -22.45
C ALA A 325 -9.52 -15.87 -22.38
N GLY A 326 -8.70 -15.29 -21.51
CA GLY A 326 -8.63 -13.84 -21.27
C GLY A 326 -7.75 -13.07 -22.26
N PRO A 327 -7.53 -11.77 -22.06
CA PRO A 327 -6.45 -11.01 -22.68
C PRO A 327 -5.10 -11.40 -22.04
N ASP A 328 -4.00 -11.12 -22.74
CA ASP A 328 -2.69 -11.14 -22.09
C ASP A 328 -2.65 -10.10 -20.96
N ILE A 329 -1.94 -10.45 -19.88
CA ILE A 329 -1.79 -9.57 -18.71
C ILE A 329 -0.37 -8.98 -18.71
N ALA A 330 -0.24 -7.71 -18.31
CA ALA A 330 1.07 -7.12 -18.13
C ALA A 330 1.88 -7.90 -17.07
N MET A 331 3.13 -8.19 -17.39
CA MET A 331 4.00 -9.01 -16.54
C MET A 331 4.85 -8.14 -15.61
N VAL A 332 4.98 -8.58 -14.37
CA VAL A 332 5.99 -8.11 -13.42
C VAL A 332 7.30 -8.87 -13.64
N ASN A 333 7.20 -10.16 -13.89
CA ASN A 333 8.35 -11.01 -14.20
C ASN A 333 7.92 -12.12 -15.18
N SER A 334 8.26 -11.94 -16.45
CA SER A 334 7.89 -12.88 -17.52
C SER A 334 8.55 -14.23 -17.33
N ASP A 335 9.81 -14.29 -16.89
CA ASP A 335 10.56 -15.54 -16.71
C ASP A 335 9.94 -16.44 -15.62
N LYS A 336 9.29 -15.84 -14.64
CA LYS A 336 8.64 -16.53 -13.51
C LYS A 336 7.12 -16.66 -13.67
N GLY A 337 6.55 -16.14 -14.75
CA GLY A 337 5.10 -16.13 -14.96
C GLY A 337 4.34 -15.22 -13.97
N ILE A 338 5.01 -14.23 -13.36
CA ILE A 338 4.39 -13.31 -12.40
C ILE A 338 3.74 -12.15 -13.15
N THR A 339 2.42 -12.12 -13.15
CA THR A 339 1.63 -11.04 -13.75
C THR A 339 1.41 -9.91 -12.74
N ASN A 340 0.90 -8.78 -13.20
CA ASN A 340 0.55 -7.68 -12.32
C ASN A 340 -0.69 -7.92 -11.42
N LEU A 341 -1.36 -9.06 -11.57
CA LEU A 341 -2.42 -9.49 -10.66
C LEU A 341 -1.94 -10.38 -9.50
N HIS A 342 -0.63 -10.73 -9.45
CA HIS A 342 -0.10 -11.64 -8.42
C HIS A 342 0.00 -10.99 -7.05
N VAL A 343 0.55 -9.77 -6.98
CA VAL A 343 0.82 -9.08 -5.71
C VAL A 343 0.43 -7.61 -5.83
N PRO A 344 -0.48 -7.09 -4.98
CA PRO A 344 -0.91 -5.69 -5.04
C PRO A 344 0.24 -4.68 -4.95
N SER A 345 1.29 -4.98 -4.21
CA SER A 345 2.46 -4.10 -4.05
C SER A 345 3.30 -3.94 -5.32
N ASP A 346 3.18 -4.85 -6.28
CA ASP A 346 3.96 -4.81 -7.52
C ASP A 346 3.39 -3.82 -8.56
N VAL A 347 2.17 -3.33 -8.35
CA VAL A 347 1.46 -2.45 -9.27
C VAL A 347 1.24 -1.04 -8.73
N ILE A 348 2.17 -0.57 -7.90
CA ILE A 348 2.13 0.78 -7.35
C ILE A 348 2.26 1.79 -8.49
N ILE A 349 1.23 2.62 -8.67
CA ILE A 349 1.11 3.56 -9.79
C ILE A 349 2.31 4.51 -9.91
N ASP A 350 2.90 4.94 -8.80
CA ASP A 350 4.05 5.84 -8.76
C ASP A 350 5.32 5.25 -9.40
N ALA A 351 5.42 3.93 -9.50
CA ALA A 351 6.56 3.24 -10.10
C ALA A 351 6.19 2.59 -11.45
N SER A 352 5.01 1.96 -11.52
CA SER A 352 4.60 1.21 -12.71
C SER A 352 4.25 2.11 -13.89
N VAL A 353 3.61 3.26 -13.67
CA VAL A 353 3.31 4.21 -14.75
C VAL A 353 4.58 4.88 -15.31
N PRO A 354 5.53 5.40 -14.50
CA PRO A 354 6.83 5.84 -15.02
C PRO A 354 7.60 4.76 -15.78
N ALA A 355 7.55 3.50 -15.33
CA ALA A 355 8.17 2.39 -16.05
C ALA A 355 7.55 2.19 -17.44
N MET A 356 6.23 2.21 -17.53
CA MET A 356 5.48 2.13 -18.79
C MET A 356 5.83 3.30 -19.73
N ILE A 357 5.84 4.53 -19.24
CA ILE A 357 6.18 5.72 -20.04
C ILE A 357 7.62 5.61 -20.59
N ARG A 358 8.59 5.16 -19.77
CA ARG A 358 9.98 4.97 -20.18
C ARG A 358 10.14 3.86 -21.23
N SER A 359 9.21 2.93 -21.29
CA SER A 359 9.15 1.84 -22.26
C SER A 359 8.25 2.17 -23.45
N SER A 360 8.23 3.42 -23.91
CA SER A 360 7.45 3.90 -25.05
C SER A 360 5.92 3.74 -24.90
N GLY A 361 5.42 3.76 -23.67
CA GLY A 361 4.02 3.53 -23.37
C GLY A 361 3.62 2.05 -23.42
N GLN A 362 4.56 1.14 -23.22
CA GLN A 362 4.34 -0.30 -23.33
C GLN A 362 4.74 -1.01 -22.03
N MET A 363 4.24 -2.23 -21.85
CA MET A 363 4.64 -3.15 -20.78
C MET A 363 5.01 -4.51 -21.39
N TRP A 364 5.59 -5.37 -20.57
CA TRP A 364 6.04 -6.69 -21.01
C TRP A 364 4.90 -7.71 -20.99
N ASN A 365 4.81 -8.51 -22.04
CA ASN A 365 3.94 -9.67 -22.12
C ASN A 365 4.62 -10.95 -21.56
N LYS A 366 3.94 -12.08 -21.63
CA LYS A 366 4.43 -13.36 -21.12
C LYS A 366 5.71 -13.88 -21.82
N GLU A 367 6.00 -13.43 -23.04
CA GLU A 367 7.24 -13.72 -23.75
C GLU A 367 8.36 -12.71 -23.46
N GLY A 368 8.16 -11.76 -22.53
CA GLY A 368 9.11 -10.71 -22.22
C GLY A 368 9.26 -9.64 -23.31
N LYS A 369 8.28 -9.52 -24.22
CA LYS A 369 8.26 -8.52 -25.28
C LYS A 369 7.38 -7.34 -24.89
N LEU A 370 7.75 -6.15 -25.36
CA LEU A 370 6.96 -4.93 -25.18
C LEU A 370 5.67 -5.01 -26.02
N GLN A 371 4.56 -4.64 -25.39
CA GLN A 371 3.23 -4.65 -26.01
C GLN A 371 2.42 -3.48 -25.45
N ASP A 372 1.53 -2.92 -26.29
CA ASP A 372 0.57 -1.89 -25.88
C ASP A 372 -0.40 -2.43 -24.82
N LEU A 373 -0.93 -1.54 -24.00
CA LEU A 373 -1.75 -1.94 -22.87
C LEU A 373 -2.99 -1.05 -22.68
N SER A 374 -4.02 -1.67 -22.12
CA SER A 374 -5.11 -0.97 -21.45
C SER A 374 -4.72 -0.82 -19.97
N LEU A 375 -4.43 0.41 -19.55
CA LEU A 375 -4.07 0.74 -18.18
C LEU A 375 -5.34 1.01 -17.39
N ILE A 376 -5.67 0.09 -16.49
CA ILE A 376 -6.84 0.19 -15.62
C ILE A 376 -6.45 1.05 -14.41
N HIS A 377 -7.00 2.24 -14.33
CA HIS A 377 -6.82 3.18 -13.23
C HIS A 377 -8.13 3.39 -12.47
N ILE A 378 -8.15 2.98 -11.23
CA ILE A 378 -9.34 3.05 -10.37
C ILE A 378 -9.06 3.93 -9.17
#